data_b44945710265a6b1ef4fa5bece7808ba
#
_entry.id   b44945710265a6b1ef4fa5bece7808ba
#
_cell.length_a   1.000
_cell.length_b   1.000
_cell.length_c   1.000
_cell.angle_alpha   90.00
_cell.angle_beta   90.00
_cell.angle_gamma   90.00
#
_symmetry.space_group_name_H-M   'P 1'
#
loop_
_entity.id
_entity.type
_entity.pdbx_description
1 polymer ?
#
loop_
_entity_poly.entity_id
_entity_poly.type
_entity_poly.pdbx_seq_one_letter_code
_entity_poly.pdbx_strand_id
1 'polypeptide(L)'
;MNLAKATAALESIDPEDLKPYHEYFKAITPVTNEEKFRRGLFAFASVHTGWAANVNLYALLWSLDWLEDQERLRELIGESRAGLINGRTKSIWQFSEHFKLDPEWYEKKDNELWTQYRDRIQLRTLGLGHAKSSFLCELLYPNESEAVCGDTHMLQDYGLKGNSAPSQKTYGYIEAHWVSECKRLGLAPVAARWYLWDRKQGHSDSRYWSYCLEGKKPGLVLPRQLELFTWKETMIA
;
A
#
# COMPACT_ATOMS: atom_id res chain seq x y z
N MET A 1 -9.66 22.96 1.20
CA MET A 1 -10.05 21.56 0.91
C MET A 1 -11.31 21.55 0.07
N ASN A 2 -11.34 20.76 -1.00
CA ASN A 2 -12.48 20.73 -1.96
C ASN A 2 -13.23 19.41 -1.82
N LEU A 3 -14.20 19.36 -0.91
CA LEU A 3 -15.01 18.17 -0.67
C LEU A 3 -15.88 17.81 -1.89
N ALA A 4 -16.47 18.81 -2.53
CA ALA A 4 -17.34 18.61 -3.69
C ALA A 4 -16.61 17.90 -4.84
N LYS A 5 -15.33 18.22 -5.08
CA LYS A 5 -14.53 17.56 -6.10
C LYS A 5 -14.29 16.09 -5.75
N ALA A 6 -13.97 15.79 -4.48
CA ALA A 6 -13.75 14.41 -4.02
C ALA A 6 -15.06 13.60 -4.11
N THR A 7 -16.19 14.17 -3.68
CA THR A 7 -17.50 13.54 -3.82
C THR A 7 -17.83 13.26 -5.30
N ALA A 8 -17.64 14.23 -6.19
CA ALA A 8 -17.89 14.03 -7.63
C ALA A 8 -17.01 12.93 -8.23
N ALA A 9 -15.76 12.79 -7.77
CA ALA A 9 -14.90 11.70 -8.19
C ALA A 9 -15.46 10.33 -7.75
N LEU A 10 -15.99 10.21 -6.54
CA LEU A 10 -16.64 9.00 -6.06
C LEU A 10 -17.96 8.71 -6.79
N GLU A 11 -18.78 9.72 -7.04
CA GLU A 11 -20.04 9.60 -7.79
C GLU A 11 -19.83 9.20 -9.26
N SER A 12 -18.62 9.40 -9.80
CA SER A 12 -18.27 8.95 -11.15
C SER A 12 -17.93 7.45 -11.26
N ILE A 13 -17.91 6.73 -10.13
CA ILE A 13 -17.63 5.29 -10.10
C ILE A 13 -18.92 4.52 -10.33
N ASP A 14 -18.95 3.67 -11.34
CA ASP A 14 -19.98 2.63 -11.45
C ASP A 14 -19.63 1.51 -10.45
N PRO A 15 -20.52 1.15 -9.52
CA PRO A 15 -20.29 0.03 -8.59
C PRO A 15 -19.91 -1.28 -9.28
N GLU A 16 -20.38 -1.49 -10.52
CA GLU A 16 -20.02 -2.67 -11.32
C GLU A 16 -18.51 -2.70 -11.65
N ASP A 17 -17.89 -1.54 -11.84
CA ASP A 17 -16.44 -1.42 -12.10
C ASP A 17 -15.60 -1.88 -10.90
N LEU A 18 -16.17 -1.93 -9.69
CA LEU A 18 -15.47 -2.38 -8.48
C LEU A 18 -15.55 -3.90 -8.27
N LYS A 19 -16.43 -4.62 -8.96
CA LYS A 19 -16.55 -6.08 -8.81
C LYS A 19 -15.22 -6.81 -9.06
N PRO A 20 -14.45 -6.51 -10.13
CA PRO A 20 -13.17 -7.16 -10.36
C PRO A 20 -12.16 -6.93 -9.21
N TYR A 21 -12.23 -5.75 -8.56
CA TYR A 21 -11.37 -5.46 -7.39
C TYR A 21 -11.77 -6.30 -6.19
N HIS A 22 -13.07 -6.43 -5.91
CA HIS A 22 -13.56 -7.25 -4.81
C HIS A 22 -13.19 -8.72 -4.94
N GLU A 23 -13.41 -9.29 -6.14
CA GLU A 23 -13.03 -10.68 -6.42
C GLU A 23 -11.52 -10.88 -6.26
N TYR A 24 -10.76 -9.95 -6.80
CA TYR A 24 -9.31 -9.99 -6.71
C TYR A 24 -8.82 -9.87 -5.26
N PHE A 25 -9.32 -8.89 -4.50
CA PHE A 25 -8.96 -8.69 -3.10
C PHE A 25 -9.32 -9.89 -2.24
N LYS A 26 -10.46 -10.54 -2.53
CA LYS A 26 -10.84 -11.78 -1.86
C LYS A 26 -9.83 -12.90 -2.11
N ALA A 27 -9.32 -13.00 -3.33
CA ALA A 27 -8.33 -14.02 -3.69
C ALA A 27 -6.93 -13.76 -3.07
N ILE A 28 -6.56 -12.50 -2.82
CA ILE A 28 -5.22 -12.13 -2.32
C ILE A 28 -5.18 -11.72 -0.85
N THR A 29 -6.29 -11.75 -0.14
CA THR A 29 -6.31 -11.45 1.30
C THR A 29 -5.32 -12.38 2.02
N PRO A 30 -4.33 -11.85 2.76
CA PRO A 30 -3.30 -12.67 3.38
C PRO A 30 -3.89 -13.48 4.54
N VAL A 31 -3.60 -14.77 4.55
CA VAL A 31 -4.07 -15.72 5.57
C VAL A 31 -2.95 -16.07 6.55
N THR A 32 -1.77 -16.37 6.03
CA THR A 32 -0.62 -16.78 6.83
C THR A 32 0.17 -15.60 7.37
N ASN A 33 0.92 -15.80 8.45
CA ASN A 33 1.83 -14.78 8.99
C ASN A 33 2.89 -14.38 7.98
N GLU A 34 3.38 -15.29 7.15
CA GLU A 34 4.33 -14.96 6.08
C GLU A 34 3.70 -14.01 5.05
N GLU A 35 2.49 -14.30 4.59
CA GLU A 35 1.79 -13.40 3.67
C GLU A 35 1.56 -12.02 4.29
N LYS A 36 1.12 -11.94 5.55
CA LYS A 36 0.96 -10.67 6.29
C LYS A 36 2.27 -9.91 6.40
N PHE A 37 3.36 -10.62 6.72
CA PHE A 37 4.71 -10.05 6.76
C PHE A 37 5.11 -9.44 5.40
N ARG A 38 4.90 -10.18 4.31
CA ARG A 38 5.17 -9.71 2.94
C ARG A 38 4.34 -8.47 2.58
N ARG A 39 3.09 -8.35 3.04
CA ARG A 39 2.29 -7.12 2.90
C ARG A 39 2.96 -5.93 3.60
N GLY A 40 3.50 -6.16 4.80
CA GLY A 40 4.30 -5.15 5.50
C GLY A 40 5.52 -4.70 4.70
N LEU A 41 6.31 -5.62 4.17
CA LEU A 41 7.46 -5.31 3.32
C LEU A 41 7.06 -4.45 2.11
N PHE A 42 5.94 -4.76 1.47
CA PHE A 42 5.44 -3.95 0.35
C PHE A 42 5.08 -2.52 0.77
N ALA A 43 4.44 -2.37 1.94
CA ALA A 43 4.15 -1.05 2.49
C ALA A 43 5.43 -0.24 2.73
N PHE A 44 6.47 -0.83 3.32
CA PHE A 44 7.78 -0.19 3.51
C PHE A 44 8.48 0.15 2.20
N ALA A 45 8.43 -0.74 1.21
CA ALA A 45 9.00 -0.50 -0.11
C ALA A 45 8.35 0.71 -0.80
N SER A 46 7.07 0.98 -0.53
CA SER A 46 6.30 2.07 -1.12
C SER A 46 6.55 3.46 -0.52
N VAL A 47 7.38 3.60 0.52
CA VAL A 47 7.65 4.88 1.18
C VAL A 47 8.51 5.78 0.28
N HIS A 48 8.01 6.96 -0.07
CA HIS A 48 8.75 7.95 -0.88
C HIS A 48 9.43 7.37 -2.14
N THR A 49 8.77 6.44 -2.81
CA THR A 49 9.27 5.84 -4.05
C THR A 49 8.25 5.94 -5.17
N GLY A 50 8.75 6.01 -6.41
CA GLY A 50 7.95 5.74 -7.59
C GLY A 50 7.63 4.24 -7.68
N TRP A 51 6.60 3.92 -8.45
CA TRP A 51 6.09 2.56 -8.60
C TRP A 51 7.18 1.52 -8.96
N ALA A 52 8.00 1.82 -9.98
CA ALA A 52 9.05 0.92 -10.44
C ALA A 52 10.08 0.57 -9.34
N ALA A 53 10.56 1.58 -8.59
CA ALA A 53 11.50 1.37 -7.50
C ALA A 53 10.87 0.61 -6.32
N ASN A 54 9.57 0.82 -6.06
CA ASN A 54 8.82 0.07 -5.08
C ASN A 54 8.78 -1.42 -5.43
N VAL A 55 8.36 -1.75 -6.66
CA VAL A 55 8.28 -3.13 -7.14
C VAL A 55 9.64 -3.81 -7.14
N ASN A 56 10.69 -3.09 -7.58
CA ASN A 56 12.06 -3.62 -7.60
C ASN A 56 12.56 -3.93 -6.18
N LEU A 57 12.39 -3.00 -5.24
CA LEU A 57 12.77 -3.26 -3.85
C LEU A 57 12.01 -4.46 -3.27
N TYR A 58 10.71 -4.51 -3.48
CA TYR A 58 9.89 -5.60 -2.97
C TYR A 58 10.31 -6.96 -3.55
N ALA A 59 10.64 -7.02 -4.84
CA ALA A 59 11.14 -8.23 -5.48
C ALA A 59 12.47 -8.71 -4.87
N LEU A 60 13.39 -7.77 -4.55
CA LEU A 60 14.65 -8.11 -3.89
C LEU A 60 14.46 -8.59 -2.45
N LEU A 61 13.45 -8.07 -1.76
CA LEU A 61 13.13 -8.49 -0.39
C LEU A 61 12.38 -9.85 -0.34
N TRP A 62 11.92 -10.35 -1.48
CA TRP A 62 11.06 -11.53 -1.54
C TRP A 62 11.72 -12.81 -1.06
N SER A 63 13.02 -12.98 -1.29
CA SER A 63 13.77 -14.19 -0.90
C SER A 63 13.84 -14.41 0.60
N LEU A 64 13.72 -13.34 1.39
CA LEU A 64 13.87 -13.33 2.86
C LEU A 64 15.24 -13.83 3.36
N ASP A 65 16.24 -13.97 2.49
CA ASP A 65 17.61 -14.38 2.84
C ASP A 65 18.36 -13.38 3.75
N TRP A 66 17.83 -12.18 3.84
CA TRP A 66 18.34 -11.08 4.65
C TRP A 66 17.81 -11.07 6.11
N LEU A 67 16.86 -11.94 6.46
CA LEU A 67 16.16 -11.87 7.77
C LEU A 67 17.08 -12.00 8.99
N GLU A 68 18.25 -12.63 8.84
CA GLU A 68 19.26 -12.75 9.88
C GLU A 68 20.54 -11.93 9.57
N ASP A 69 20.49 -11.12 8.49
CA ASP A 69 21.65 -10.34 8.02
C ASP A 69 21.20 -8.91 7.63
N GLN A 70 21.40 -7.98 8.56
CA GLN A 70 21.04 -6.56 8.36
C GLN A 70 21.88 -5.89 7.27
N GLU A 71 23.13 -6.32 7.07
CA GLU A 71 23.98 -5.74 6.02
C GLU A 71 23.50 -6.24 4.66
N ARG A 72 23.11 -7.50 4.54
CA ARG A 72 22.47 -8.01 3.33
C ARG A 72 21.18 -7.24 2.99
N LEU A 73 20.35 -6.95 3.98
CA LEU A 73 19.17 -6.08 3.79
C LEU A 73 19.58 -4.72 3.24
N ARG A 74 20.64 -4.12 3.79
CA ARG A 74 21.14 -2.81 3.35
C ARG A 74 21.62 -2.82 1.91
N GLU A 75 22.33 -3.88 1.51
CA GLU A 75 22.78 -4.10 0.12
C GLU A 75 21.59 -4.16 -0.82
N LEU A 76 20.58 -5.00 -0.54
CA LEU A 76 19.37 -5.15 -1.37
C LEU A 76 18.63 -3.83 -1.54
N ILE A 77 18.52 -3.03 -0.48
CA ILE A 77 17.92 -1.69 -0.57
C ILE A 77 18.75 -0.78 -1.49
N GLY A 78 20.10 -0.85 -1.40
CA GLY A 78 21.00 -0.12 -2.28
C GLY A 78 20.83 -0.51 -3.75
N GLU A 79 20.81 -1.79 -4.05
CA GLU A 79 20.60 -2.37 -5.38
C GLU A 79 19.27 -1.96 -6.00
N SER A 80 18.23 -1.85 -5.17
CA SER A 80 16.87 -1.49 -5.63
C SER A 80 16.75 -0.07 -6.19
N ARG A 81 17.67 0.82 -5.84
CA ARG A 81 17.61 2.26 -6.11
C ARG A 81 16.39 2.97 -5.54
N ALA A 82 15.73 2.37 -4.57
CA ALA A 82 14.57 2.98 -3.90
C ALA A 82 14.92 4.19 -3.01
N GLY A 83 16.19 4.41 -2.75
CA GLY A 83 16.69 5.50 -1.90
C GLY A 83 16.46 5.27 -0.40
N LEU A 84 16.81 6.27 0.41
CA LEU A 84 16.65 6.25 1.88
C LEU A 84 17.29 5.02 2.54
N ILE A 85 18.44 4.54 2.05
CA ILE A 85 19.05 3.24 2.40
C ILE A 85 19.08 3.04 3.92
N ASN A 86 19.74 3.92 4.67
CA ASN A 86 19.89 3.76 6.12
C ASN A 86 18.55 3.78 6.87
N GLY A 87 17.64 4.69 6.49
CA GLY A 87 16.31 4.79 7.09
C GLY A 87 15.46 3.55 6.82
N ARG A 88 15.45 3.06 5.57
CA ARG A 88 14.73 1.85 5.20
C ARG A 88 15.30 0.62 5.86
N THR A 89 16.62 0.44 5.87
CA THR A 89 17.27 -0.68 6.55
C THR A 89 16.82 -0.74 8.00
N LYS A 90 16.92 0.37 8.71
CA LYS A 90 16.48 0.44 10.11
C LYS A 90 15.00 0.09 10.26
N SER A 91 14.14 0.68 9.42
CA SER A 91 12.69 0.51 9.54
C SER A 91 12.25 -0.91 9.22
N ILE A 92 12.74 -1.50 8.13
CA ILE A 92 12.40 -2.86 7.71
C ILE A 92 12.96 -3.86 8.71
N TRP A 93 14.19 -3.65 9.18
CA TRP A 93 14.81 -4.52 10.20
C TRP A 93 13.99 -4.54 11.49
N GLN A 94 13.65 -3.38 12.03
CA GLN A 94 12.84 -3.30 13.25
C GLN A 94 11.45 -3.92 13.07
N PHE A 95 10.85 -3.71 11.91
CA PHE A 95 9.58 -4.36 11.59
C PHE A 95 9.71 -5.88 11.59
N SER A 96 10.76 -6.43 10.95
CA SER A 96 10.98 -7.89 10.91
C SER A 96 11.16 -8.48 12.30
N GLU A 97 11.94 -7.84 13.15
CA GLU A 97 12.14 -8.28 14.54
C GLU A 97 10.85 -8.25 15.36
N HIS A 98 10.08 -7.15 15.26
CA HIS A 98 8.80 -7.07 15.96
C HIS A 98 7.78 -8.07 15.44
N PHE A 99 7.74 -8.29 14.13
CA PHE A 99 6.80 -9.23 13.53
C PHE A 99 7.12 -10.68 13.89
N LYS A 100 8.40 -11.08 13.90
CA LYS A 100 8.84 -12.41 14.36
C LYS A 100 8.42 -12.69 15.81
N LEU A 101 8.55 -11.67 16.68
CA LEU A 101 8.23 -11.82 18.11
C LEU A 101 6.73 -11.88 18.39
N ASP A 102 5.93 -11.13 17.65
CA ASP A 102 4.52 -10.93 17.96
C ASP A 102 3.73 -10.59 16.69
N PRO A 103 3.52 -11.59 15.79
CA PRO A 103 2.77 -11.38 14.55
C PRO A 103 1.30 -10.99 14.79
N GLU A 104 0.70 -11.45 15.91
CA GLU A 104 -0.69 -11.16 16.27
C GLU A 104 -0.91 -9.67 16.60
N TRP A 105 0.16 -8.94 16.94
CA TRP A 105 0.09 -7.50 17.11
C TRP A 105 -0.43 -6.80 15.86
N TYR A 106 -0.14 -7.35 14.69
CA TYR A 106 -0.51 -6.79 13.40
C TYR A 106 -1.90 -7.22 12.93
N GLU A 107 -2.61 -7.99 13.73
CA GLU A 107 -4.01 -8.33 13.46
C GLU A 107 -4.95 -7.28 14.05
N LYS A 108 -6.02 -6.99 13.31
CA LYS A 108 -7.08 -6.12 13.82
C LYS A 108 -7.86 -6.86 14.91
N LYS A 109 -8.02 -6.21 16.06
CA LYS A 109 -8.77 -6.77 17.19
C LYS A 109 -10.27 -6.58 16.98
N ASP A 110 -11.05 -7.48 17.58
CA ASP A 110 -12.50 -7.33 17.66
C ASP A 110 -12.84 -6.00 18.34
N ASN A 111 -13.87 -5.33 17.82
CA ASN A 111 -14.32 -4.02 18.30
C ASN A 111 -13.31 -2.86 18.22
N GLU A 112 -12.13 -3.07 17.63
CA GLU A 112 -11.18 -2.00 17.35
C GLU A 112 -11.63 -1.22 16.11
N LEU A 113 -11.72 0.12 16.20
CA LEU A 113 -11.98 0.96 15.04
C LEU A 113 -10.79 0.91 14.08
N TRP A 114 -11.04 1.05 12.78
CA TRP A 114 -9.97 1.05 11.76
C TRP A 114 -8.90 2.11 11.98
N THR A 115 -9.29 3.29 12.47
CA THR A 115 -8.35 4.35 12.85
C THR A 115 -7.50 3.97 14.06
N GLN A 116 -8.09 3.30 15.06
CA GLN A 116 -7.37 2.80 16.24
C GLN A 116 -6.40 1.69 15.86
N TYR A 117 -6.81 0.77 15.00
CA TYR A 117 -5.97 -0.29 14.46
C TYR A 117 -4.76 0.29 13.72
N ARG A 118 -4.98 1.22 12.78
CA ARG A 118 -3.89 1.92 12.08
C ARG A 118 -2.93 2.60 13.04
N ASP A 119 -3.45 3.35 14.00
CA ASP A 119 -2.63 4.09 14.95
C ASP A 119 -1.82 3.14 15.86
N ARG A 120 -2.41 2.01 16.22
CA ARG A 120 -1.73 0.98 17.00
C ARG A 120 -0.59 0.32 16.21
N ILE A 121 -0.82 -0.13 14.99
CA ILE A 121 0.26 -0.74 14.20
C ILE A 121 1.36 0.27 13.87
N GLN A 122 1.05 1.55 13.73
CA GLN A 122 2.03 2.61 13.51
C GLN A 122 3.05 2.70 14.64
N LEU A 123 2.70 2.35 15.86
CA LEU A 123 3.63 2.36 16.99
C LEU A 123 4.82 1.41 16.81
N ARG A 124 4.66 0.30 16.08
CA ARG A 124 5.71 -0.70 15.80
C ARG A 124 6.19 -0.69 14.35
N THR A 125 5.78 0.28 13.55
CA THR A 125 6.18 0.40 12.14
C THR A 125 6.94 1.71 11.90
N LEU A 126 8.09 1.84 12.55
CA LEU A 126 8.96 3.01 12.36
C LEU A 126 9.20 3.24 10.85
N GLY A 127 9.01 4.47 10.39
CA GLY A 127 9.18 4.84 8.98
C GLY A 127 7.88 4.78 8.16
N LEU A 128 6.81 4.15 8.66
CA LEU A 128 5.48 4.30 8.09
C LEU A 128 4.77 5.50 8.74
N GLY A 129 4.59 6.58 7.98
CA GLY A 129 3.70 7.66 8.39
C GLY A 129 2.23 7.24 8.24
N HIS A 130 1.31 8.13 8.64
CA HIS A 130 -0.14 7.87 8.69
C HIS A 130 -0.69 7.24 7.40
N ALA A 131 -0.36 7.82 6.24
CA ALA A 131 -0.81 7.30 4.94
C ALA A 131 -0.28 5.88 4.65
N LYS A 132 0.98 5.59 5.00
CA LYS A 132 1.55 4.27 4.74
C LYS A 132 1.13 3.21 5.77
N SER A 133 0.78 3.63 6.98
CA SER A 133 0.13 2.73 7.95
C SER A 133 -1.30 2.40 7.50
N SER A 134 -2.06 3.37 6.97
CA SER A 134 -3.35 3.09 6.31
C SER A 134 -3.18 2.17 5.11
N PHE A 135 -2.12 2.36 4.30
CA PHE A 135 -1.82 1.47 3.18
C PHE A 135 -1.55 0.03 3.64
N LEU A 136 -0.84 -0.14 4.76
CA LEU A 136 -0.65 -1.47 5.35
C LEU A 136 -1.99 -2.09 5.77
N CYS A 137 -2.92 -1.30 6.35
CA CYS A 137 -4.26 -1.79 6.67
C CYS A 137 -5.01 -2.26 5.41
N GLU A 138 -4.94 -1.50 4.32
CA GLU A 138 -5.53 -1.90 3.04
C GLU A 138 -4.94 -3.20 2.50
N LEU A 139 -3.63 -3.40 2.64
CA LEU A 139 -2.94 -4.60 2.16
C LEU A 139 -3.28 -5.84 3.01
N LEU A 140 -3.53 -5.65 4.30
CA LEU A 140 -3.90 -6.73 5.22
C LEU A 140 -5.40 -7.09 5.13
N TYR A 141 -6.25 -6.08 4.91
CA TYR A 141 -7.71 -6.21 4.90
C TYR A 141 -8.33 -5.47 3.71
N PRO A 142 -8.04 -5.87 2.48
CA PRO A 142 -8.35 -5.07 1.29
C PRO A 142 -9.85 -4.87 1.03
N ASN A 143 -10.70 -5.81 1.44
CA ASN A 143 -12.16 -5.71 1.29
C ASN A 143 -12.86 -5.06 2.50
N GLU A 144 -12.18 -4.93 3.65
CA GLU A 144 -12.82 -4.57 4.91
C GLU A 144 -12.33 -3.22 5.43
N SER A 145 -11.08 -2.84 5.10
CA SER A 145 -10.45 -1.67 5.70
C SER A 145 -11.21 -0.38 5.44
N GLU A 146 -11.44 0.38 6.52
CA GLU A 146 -11.86 1.77 6.48
C GLU A 146 -10.70 2.74 6.82
N ALA A 147 -9.51 2.21 7.13
CA ALA A 147 -8.28 3.00 7.13
C ALA A 147 -7.79 3.10 5.68
N VAL A 148 -7.87 4.29 5.11
CA VAL A 148 -7.63 4.51 3.67
C VAL A 148 -6.36 5.32 3.44
N CYS A 149 -5.51 4.84 2.54
CA CYS A 149 -4.28 5.52 2.18
C CYS A 149 -4.54 6.84 1.44
N GLY A 150 -4.38 7.95 2.14
CA GLY A 150 -4.40 9.27 1.53
C GLY A 150 -3.15 9.53 0.70
N ASP A 151 -3.07 8.92 -0.46
CA ASP A 151 -1.97 9.14 -1.41
C ASP A 151 -2.08 10.49 -2.14
N THR A 152 -1.07 10.81 -2.92
CA THR A 152 -1.01 12.08 -3.67
C THR A 152 -2.23 12.29 -4.57
N HIS A 153 -2.72 11.23 -5.21
CA HIS A 153 -3.86 11.32 -6.13
C HIS A 153 -5.17 11.58 -5.40
N MET A 154 -5.39 10.88 -4.29
CA MET A 154 -6.53 11.13 -3.42
C MET A 154 -6.48 12.56 -2.85
N LEU A 155 -5.34 13.01 -2.34
CA LEU A 155 -5.17 14.36 -1.81
C LEU A 155 -5.43 15.45 -2.85
N GLN A 156 -5.09 15.22 -4.12
CA GLN A 156 -5.39 16.12 -5.24
C GLN A 156 -6.90 16.25 -5.50
N ASP A 157 -7.69 15.22 -5.26
CA ASP A 157 -9.15 15.30 -5.35
C ASP A 157 -9.72 16.22 -4.26
N TYR A 158 -9.08 16.26 -3.10
CA TYR A 158 -9.41 17.20 -2.04
C TYR A 158 -8.82 18.61 -2.27
N GLY A 159 -8.17 18.86 -3.41
CA GLY A 159 -7.58 20.15 -3.77
C GLY A 159 -6.28 20.45 -3.02
N LEU A 160 -5.63 19.45 -2.43
CA LEU A 160 -4.34 19.63 -1.76
C LEU A 160 -3.20 19.46 -2.78
N LYS A 161 -2.20 20.32 -2.70
CA LYS A 161 -1.01 20.24 -3.56
C LYS A 161 -0.04 19.17 -3.01
N GLY A 162 0.30 18.19 -3.84
CA GLY A 162 0.76 16.85 -3.52
C GLY A 162 2.15 16.65 -2.96
N ASN A 163 2.89 17.62 -2.41
CA ASN A 163 4.28 17.38 -1.97
C ASN A 163 4.49 17.40 -0.46
N SER A 164 3.49 17.74 0.32
CA SER A 164 3.57 17.69 1.78
C SER A 164 2.43 16.86 2.35
N ALA A 165 2.78 15.96 3.27
CA ALA A 165 1.77 15.23 4.01
C ALA A 165 0.87 16.21 4.78
N PRO A 166 -0.46 16.08 4.73
CA PRO A 166 -1.34 16.91 5.53
C PRO A 166 -1.12 16.65 7.01
N SER A 167 -1.51 17.60 7.86
CA SER A 167 -1.53 17.35 9.31
C SER A 167 -2.39 16.14 9.63
N GLN A 168 -2.11 15.47 10.74
CA GLN A 168 -2.88 14.31 11.18
C GLN A 168 -4.38 14.63 11.30
N LYS A 169 -4.72 15.83 11.80
CA LYS A 169 -6.11 16.30 11.88
C LYS A 169 -6.75 16.41 10.50
N THR A 170 -6.04 17.02 9.54
CA THR A 170 -6.53 17.16 8.16
C THR A 170 -6.69 15.80 7.49
N TYR A 171 -5.73 14.89 7.71
CA TYR A 171 -5.79 13.53 7.19
C TYR A 171 -7.02 12.78 7.71
N GLY A 172 -7.24 12.79 9.03
CA GLY A 172 -8.39 12.12 9.64
C GLY A 172 -9.72 12.67 9.13
N TYR A 173 -9.81 13.99 8.86
CA TYR A 173 -11.00 14.57 8.26
C TYR A 173 -11.23 14.10 6.82
N ILE A 174 -10.18 14.01 6.01
CA ILE A 174 -10.25 13.51 4.62
C ILE A 174 -10.69 12.04 4.63
N GLU A 175 -10.07 11.22 5.47
CA GLU A 175 -10.39 9.81 5.59
C GLU A 175 -11.84 9.56 6.03
N ALA A 176 -12.29 10.29 7.06
CA ALA A 176 -13.68 10.20 7.54
C ALA A 176 -14.69 10.61 6.44
N HIS A 177 -14.41 11.70 5.72
CA HIS A 177 -15.25 12.11 4.59
C HIS A 177 -15.28 11.05 3.49
N TRP A 178 -14.09 10.52 3.09
CA TRP A 178 -14.00 9.48 2.07
C TRP A 178 -14.83 8.25 2.43
N VAL A 179 -14.63 7.73 3.64
CA VAL A 179 -15.36 6.55 4.13
C VAL A 179 -16.85 6.80 4.20
N SER A 180 -17.27 7.97 4.68
CA SER A 180 -18.69 8.36 4.76
C SER A 180 -19.34 8.42 3.37
N GLU A 181 -18.67 9.05 2.41
CA GLU A 181 -19.18 9.15 1.03
C GLU A 181 -19.22 7.78 0.34
N CYS A 182 -18.19 6.96 0.50
CA CYS A 182 -18.21 5.60 0.00
C CYS A 182 -19.40 4.80 0.56
N LYS A 183 -19.65 4.88 1.87
CA LYS A 183 -20.80 4.23 2.50
C LYS A 183 -22.14 4.75 1.94
N ARG A 184 -22.26 6.08 1.77
CA ARG A 184 -23.46 6.69 1.17
C ARG A 184 -23.73 6.19 -0.24
N LEU A 185 -22.66 5.93 -1.01
CA LEU A 185 -22.74 5.48 -2.41
C LEU A 185 -22.74 3.94 -2.57
N GLY A 186 -22.65 3.19 -1.46
CA GLY A 186 -22.55 1.73 -1.51
C GLY A 186 -21.23 1.21 -2.06
N LEU A 187 -20.15 1.99 -1.96
CA LEU A 187 -18.82 1.65 -2.43
C LEU A 187 -17.93 1.16 -1.29
N ALA A 188 -17.04 0.21 -1.56
CA ALA A 188 -16.00 -0.15 -0.61
C ALA A 188 -14.84 0.88 -0.68
N PRO A 189 -14.44 1.48 0.46
CA PRO A 189 -13.49 2.59 0.49
C PRO A 189 -12.15 2.31 -0.17
N VAL A 190 -11.59 1.12 0.05
CA VAL A 190 -10.31 0.69 -0.54
C VAL A 190 -10.44 0.44 -2.04
N ALA A 191 -11.46 -0.28 -2.47
CA ALA A 191 -11.68 -0.56 -3.89
C ALA A 191 -11.89 0.73 -4.68
N ALA A 192 -12.70 1.67 -4.16
CA ALA A 192 -12.92 2.97 -4.77
C ALA A 192 -11.61 3.77 -4.92
N ARG A 193 -10.74 3.75 -3.89
CA ARG A 193 -9.44 4.41 -3.96
C ARG A 193 -8.53 3.79 -5.02
N TRP A 194 -8.45 2.47 -5.08
CA TRP A 194 -7.62 1.76 -6.04
C TRP A 194 -8.11 2.00 -7.46
N TYR A 195 -9.42 1.92 -7.69
CA TYR A 195 -10.02 2.22 -8.98
C TYR A 195 -9.70 3.64 -9.48
N LEU A 196 -9.87 4.67 -8.63
CA LEU A 196 -9.53 6.05 -9.01
C LEU A 196 -8.03 6.25 -9.19
N TRP A 197 -7.20 5.56 -8.42
CA TRP A 197 -5.75 5.57 -8.60
C TRP A 197 -5.37 5.03 -9.98
N ASP A 198 -5.95 3.93 -10.40
CA ASP A 198 -5.72 3.33 -11.72
C ASP A 198 -6.11 4.24 -12.86
N ARG A 199 -7.30 4.78 -12.78
CA ARG A 199 -7.77 5.74 -13.80
C ARG A 199 -6.80 6.91 -13.96
N LYS A 200 -6.24 7.43 -12.87
CA LYS A 200 -5.26 8.53 -12.89
C LYS A 200 -3.90 8.11 -13.42
N GLN A 201 -3.54 6.85 -13.27
CA GLN A 201 -2.32 6.29 -13.84
C GLN A 201 -2.50 5.87 -15.30
N GLY A 202 -3.69 5.97 -15.85
CA GLY A 202 -4.01 5.52 -17.21
C GLY A 202 -4.14 4.00 -17.35
N HIS A 203 -4.43 3.32 -16.24
CA HIS A 203 -4.68 1.88 -16.22
C HIS A 203 -6.18 1.60 -16.23
N SER A 204 -6.57 0.56 -16.95
CA SER A 204 -7.94 0.04 -16.91
C SER A 204 -8.15 -0.97 -15.78
N ASP A 205 -7.07 -1.45 -15.18
CA ASP A 205 -7.08 -2.54 -14.22
C ASP A 205 -5.75 -2.57 -13.42
N SER A 206 -5.79 -2.25 -12.11
CA SER A 206 -4.60 -2.23 -11.24
C SER A 206 -4.22 -3.58 -10.67
N ARG A 207 -4.95 -4.61 -10.99
CA ARG A 207 -4.58 -5.95 -10.54
C ARG A 207 -3.15 -6.32 -10.89
N TYR A 208 -2.55 -5.65 -11.88
CA TYR A 208 -1.16 -5.87 -12.25
C TYR A 208 -0.17 -5.67 -11.10
N TRP A 209 -0.40 -4.72 -10.20
CA TRP A 209 0.53 -4.54 -9.08
C TRP A 209 0.22 -5.42 -7.86
N SER A 210 -0.94 -6.03 -7.83
CA SER A 210 -1.23 -7.11 -6.90
C SER A 210 -0.43 -8.38 -7.25
N TYR A 211 -0.03 -8.58 -8.48
CA TYR A 211 0.92 -9.65 -8.83
C TYR A 211 2.25 -9.50 -8.08
N CYS A 212 2.65 -8.29 -7.77
CA CYS A 212 3.82 -8.06 -6.93
C CYS A 212 3.63 -8.59 -5.51
N LEU A 213 2.42 -8.54 -4.99
CA LEU A 213 2.09 -9.09 -3.67
C LEU A 213 2.11 -10.61 -3.65
N GLU A 214 1.95 -11.25 -4.78
CA GLU A 214 2.01 -12.70 -4.95
C GLU A 214 3.39 -13.19 -5.41
N GLY A 215 4.38 -12.31 -5.55
CA GLY A 215 5.69 -12.63 -6.09
C GLY A 215 5.70 -12.92 -7.58
N LYS A 216 4.60 -12.68 -8.28
CA LYS A 216 4.49 -12.88 -9.73
C LYS A 216 4.88 -11.61 -10.47
N LYS A 217 5.58 -11.76 -11.60
CA LYS A 217 5.80 -10.64 -12.53
C LYS A 217 4.46 -10.25 -13.16
N PRO A 218 4.12 -8.96 -13.23
CA PRO A 218 2.96 -8.54 -13.98
C PRO A 218 3.14 -8.93 -15.45
N GLY A 219 2.32 -9.87 -15.92
CA GLY A 219 2.34 -10.35 -17.31
C GLY A 219 1.65 -9.39 -18.29
N LEU A 220 1.27 -8.19 -17.85
CA LEU A 220 0.44 -7.26 -18.58
C LEU A 220 1.18 -5.98 -18.95
N VAL A 221 0.59 -5.29 -19.93
CA VAL A 221 1.06 -4.00 -20.45
C VAL A 221 1.52 -3.12 -19.29
N LEU A 222 2.83 -3.15 -19.08
CA LEU A 222 3.47 -2.31 -18.10
C LEU A 222 3.31 -0.86 -18.53
N PRO A 223 3.04 0.08 -17.63
CA PRO A 223 3.20 1.48 -17.95
C PRO A 223 4.58 1.71 -18.56
N ARG A 224 4.67 2.60 -19.53
CA ARG A 224 5.94 2.94 -20.22
C ARG A 224 7.14 3.12 -19.29
N GLN A 225 6.88 3.51 -18.03
CA GLN A 225 7.90 3.65 -16.98
C GLN A 225 8.49 2.31 -16.49
N LEU A 226 7.75 1.21 -16.62
CA LEU A 226 8.22 -0.13 -16.25
C LEU A 226 8.87 -0.85 -17.42
N GLU A 227 8.59 -0.46 -18.68
CA GLU A 227 9.29 -0.97 -19.87
C GLU A 227 10.80 -0.62 -19.85
N LEU A 228 11.17 0.45 -19.12
CA LEU A 228 12.58 0.81 -18.91
C LEU A 228 13.29 -0.12 -17.91
N PHE A 229 12.55 -0.89 -17.14
CA PHE A 229 13.07 -1.90 -16.24
C PHE A 229 12.83 -3.27 -16.86
N THR A 230 13.66 -3.63 -17.83
CA THR A 230 13.76 -5.04 -18.22
C THR A 230 14.18 -5.83 -17.00
N TRP A 231 13.23 -6.56 -16.43
CA TRP A 231 13.52 -7.59 -15.47
C TRP A 231 14.48 -8.57 -16.15
N LYS A 232 15.76 -8.45 -15.87
CA LYS A 232 16.68 -9.49 -16.29
C LYS A 232 16.23 -10.74 -15.57
N GLU A 233 15.82 -11.74 -16.35
CA GLU A 233 15.40 -13.06 -15.85
C GLU A 233 16.45 -13.72 -14.94
N THR A 234 17.66 -13.19 -14.92
CA THR A 234 18.81 -13.60 -14.14
C THR A 234 18.76 -13.29 -12.64
N MET A 235 17.72 -12.61 -12.13
CA MET A 235 17.64 -12.29 -10.69
C MET A 235 16.62 -13.13 -9.93
N ILE A 236 16.07 -14.16 -10.57
CA ILE A 236 15.17 -15.14 -9.92
C ILE A 236 15.58 -16.55 -10.43
N ALA A 237 16.85 -16.89 -10.35
CA ALA A 237 17.34 -18.25 -10.46
C ALA A 237 17.94 -18.62 -9.09
#